data_431210bf0e6f0add6f8018f4461a8289
#
_entry.id   431210bf0e6f0add6f8018f4461a8289
#
_cell.length_a   1.000
_cell.length_b   1.000
_cell.length_c   1.000
_cell.angle_alpha   90.00
_cell.angle_beta   90.00
_cell.angle_gamma   90.00
#
_symmetry.space_group_name_H-M   'P 1'
#
loop_
_entity.id
_entity.type
_entity.pdbx_description
1 polymer ?
#
loop_
_entity_poly.entity_id
_entity_poly.type
_entity_poly.pdbx_seq_one_letter_code
_entity_poly.pdbx_strand_id
1 'polypeptide(L)'
;LKYNAPLTSDLDTLAKSSSDWVGRSKTVEDICDLGNEAWHTANQEPGQITTLIVPADCAWSDFKGNIPSPLKKIEPAKIDGSLVPKSIDILKKENSILFIGGKFLTEECIKLAAIISSATGCRIVTDTFVSRIRRGAGLPMVEQVPYFSEVAEEFLKNTSGAIFIGSNPPVSFFAYPNKKSYLLPDETTILNLCSPEQDGLLALQALSDECGNSTINKNLIQN
;
A
#
# COMPACT_ATOMS: atom_id res chain seq x y z
N LEU A 1 -12.86 -35.19 -7.11
CA LEU A 1 -13.62 -35.49 -8.34
C LEU A 1 -13.92 -36.99 -8.43
N LYS A 2 -15.12 -37.35 -8.91
CA LYS A 2 -15.58 -38.76 -9.07
C LYS A 2 -14.69 -39.54 -10.02
N TYR A 3 -14.17 -38.85 -11.06
CA TYR A 3 -13.35 -39.44 -12.10
C TYR A 3 -11.98 -38.78 -12.13
N ASN A 4 -10.91 -39.57 -12.28
CA ASN A 4 -9.55 -39.10 -12.48
C ASN A 4 -9.34 -38.76 -13.98
N ALA A 5 -9.85 -37.60 -14.39
CA ALA A 5 -9.72 -37.13 -15.77
C ALA A 5 -8.27 -36.71 -16.08
N PRO A 6 -7.83 -36.73 -17.36
CA PRO A 6 -6.44 -36.40 -17.74
C PRO A 6 -5.90 -35.04 -17.25
N LEU A 7 -6.79 -34.04 -17.09
CA LEU A 7 -6.45 -32.71 -16.66
C LEU A 7 -6.78 -32.43 -15.17
N THR A 8 -7.08 -33.48 -14.40
CA THR A 8 -7.34 -33.34 -12.96
C THR A 8 -6.06 -32.93 -12.25
N SER A 9 -6.13 -31.87 -11.45
CA SER A 9 -5.04 -31.40 -10.60
C SER A 9 -5.56 -30.91 -9.25
N ASP A 10 -4.68 -30.84 -8.26
CA ASP A 10 -4.99 -30.28 -6.95
C ASP A 10 -4.94 -28.74 -7.03
N LEU A 11 -6.01 -28.15 -7.56
CA LEU A 11 -6.14 -26.71 -7.71
C LEU A 11 -6.23 -25.98 -6.38
N ASP A 12 -6.76 -26.63 -5.33
CA ASP A 12 -6.88 -26.01 -4.01
C ASP A 12 -5.49 -25.75 -3.39
N THR A 13 -4.59 -26.72 -3.46
CA THR A 13 -3.21 -26.54 -2.98
C THR A 13 -2.47 -25.52 -3.84
N LEU A 14 -2.63 -25.54 -5.15
CA LEU A 14 -2.02 -24.55 -6.04
C LEU A 14 -2.53 -23.13 -5.74
N ALA A 15 -3.83 -22.94 -5.58
CA ALA A 15 -4.43 -21.65 -5.28
C ALA A 15 -3.97 -21.10 -3.89
N LYS A 16 -3.93 -21.96 -2.86
CA LYS A 16 -3.52 -21.59 -1.51
C LYS A 16 -2.09 -21.09 -1.42
N SER A 17 -1.20 -21.49 -2.34
CA SER A 17 0.18 -21.02 -2.36
C SER A 17 0.33 -19.56 -2.78
N SER A 18 -0.68 -18.97 -3.42
CA SER A 18 -0.63 -17.64 -4.03
C SER A 18 -1.83 -16.76 -3.69
N SER A 19 -2.77 -17.25 -2.86
CA SER A 19 -4.00 -16.53 -2.56
C SER A 19 -4.27 -16.49 -1.06
N ASP A 20 -4.71 -15.33 -0.58
CA ASP A 20 -5.13 -15.13 0.81
C ASP A 20 -6.51 -15.75 1.08
N TRP A 21 -7.36 -15.80 0.05
CA TRP A 21 -8.66 -16.44 0.09
C TRP A 21 -8.83 -17.38 -1.10
N VAL A 22 -9.36 -18.59 -0.83
CA VAL A 22 -9.67 -19.59 -1.85
C VAL A 22 -11.04 -20.15 -1.61
N GLY A 23 -11.96 -19.94 -2.56
CA GLY A 23 -13.28 -20.56 -2.63
C GLY A 23 -13.37 -21.58 -3.75
N ARG A 24 -14.23 -22.57 -3.57
CA ARG A 24 -14.59 -23.54 -4.63
C ARG A 24 -16.10 -23.70 -4.69
N SER A 25 -16.71 -23.45 -5.82
CA SER A 25 -18.14 -23.73 -6.01
C SER A 25 -18.39 -25.23 -6.04
N LYS A 26 -19.50 -25.64 -5.44
CA LYS A 26 -20.00 -27.02 -5.43
C LYS A 26 -21.25 -27.18 -6.30
N THR A 27 -21.98 -26.09 -6.45
CA THR A 27 -23.21 -26.01 -7.25
C THR A 27 -23.20 -24.68 -8.02
N VAL A 28 -24.11 -24.55 -9.02
CA VAL A 28 -24.28 -23.29 -9.73
C VAL A 28 -24.84 -22.18 -8.82
N GLU A 29 -25.61 -22.57 -7.81
CA GLU A 29 -26.27 -21.63 -6.89
C GLU A 29 -25.30 -20.90 -5.98
N ASP A 30 -24.17 -21.51 -5.59
CA ASP A 30 -23.22 -20.90 -4.67
C ASP A 30 -22.19 -19.96 -5.34
N ILE A 31 -22.12 -19.96 -6.69
CA ILE A 31 -21.15 -19.14 -7.44
C ILE A 31 -21.31 -17.65 -7.13
N CYS A 32 -22.55 -17.15 -7.08
CA CYS A 32 -22.80 -15.73 -6.87
C CYS A 32 -22.40 -15.28 -5.47
N ASP A 33 -22.68 -16.10 -4.46
CA ASP A 33 -22.29 -15.80 -3.06
C ASP A 33 -20.77 -15.85 -2.91
N LEU A 34 -20.12 -16.90 -3.41
CA LEU A 34 -18.66 -17.02 -3.39
C LEU A 34 -17.97 -15.92 -4.20
N GLY A 35 -18.54 -15.53 -5.35
CA GLY A 35 -18.03 -14.42 -6.15
C GLY A 35 -18.12 -13.07 -5.41
N ASN A 36 -19.24 -12.85 -4.71
CA ASN A 36 -19.43 -11.66 -3.88
C ASN A 36 -18.45 -11.63 -2.70
N GLU A 37 -18.23 -12.77 -2.05
CA GLU A 37 -17.24 -12.91 -0.97
C GLU A 37 -15.80 -12.70 -1.47
N ALA A 38 -15.44 -13.31 -2.61
CA ALA A 38 -14.14 -13.15 -3.24
C ALA A 38 -13.86 -11.67 -3.56
N TRP A 39 -14.84 -11.00 -4.21
CA TRP A 39 -14.72 -9.58 -4.54
C TRP A 39 -14.60 -8.70 -3.29
N HIS A 40 -15.43 -8.96 -2.27
CA HIS A 40 -15.39 -8.24 -1.01
C HIS A 40 -14.03 -8.41 -0.32
N THR A 41 -13.53 -9.64 -0.21
CA THR A 41 -12.24 -9.94 0.39
C THR A 41 -11.08 -9.28 -0.37
N ALA A 42 -11.10 -9.31 -1.71
CA ALA A 42 -10.09 -8.66 -2.53
C ALA A 42 -10.04 -7.13 -2.34
N ASN A 43 -11.16 -6.52 -1.97
CA ASN A 43 -11.28 -5.08 -1.75
C ASN A 43 -11.13 -4.64 -0.29
N GLN A 44 -10.90 -5.58 0.64
CA GLN A 44 -10.50 -5.24 2.00
C GLN A 44 -9.07 -4.73 2.03
N GLU A 45 -8.81 -3.74 2.87
CA GLU A 45 -7.47 -3.23 3.07
C GLU A 45 -6.55 -4.26 3.76
N PRO A 46 -5.32 -4.44 3.32
CA PRO A 46 -4.55 -3.66 2.32
C PRO A 46 -4.73 -4.12 0.86
N GLY A 47 -5.72 -4.92 0.57
CA GLY A 47 -5.94 -5.65 -0.66
C GLY A 47 -5.43 -7.09 -0.54
N GLN A 48 -6.23 -8.05 -1.05
CA GLN A 48 -5.94 -9.47 -0.94
C GLN A 48 -6.05 -10.15 -2.29
N ILE A 49 -5.25 -11.21 -2.50
CA ILE A 49 -5.37 -12.08 -3.67
C ILE A 49 -6.45 -13.10 -3.38
N THR A 50 -7.49 -13.14 -4.22
CA THR A 50 -8.58 -14.11 -4.07
C THR A 50 -8.68 -15.00 -5.30
N THR A 51 -8.88 -16.29 -5.07
CA THR A 51 -9.10 -17.28 -6.13
C THR A 51 -10.43 -18.00 -5.92
N LEU A 52 -11.33 -17.90 -6.89
CA LEU A 52 -12.56 -18.68 -6.94
C LEU A 52 -12.41 -19.77 -8.01
N ILE A 53 -12.47 -21.04 -7.58
CA ILE A 53 -12.43 -22.21 -8.45
C ILE A 53 -13.86 -22.59 -8.81
N VAL A 54 -14.18 -22.51 -10.11
CA VAL A 54 -15.50 -22.84 -10.64
C VAL A 54 -15.39 -24.09 -11.53
N PRO A 55 -15.89 -25.28 -11.10
CA PRO A 55 -15.94 -26.46 -11.93
C PRO A 55 -16.79 -26.26 -13.19
N ALA A 56 -16.47 -26.97 -14.25
CA ALA A 56 -17.11 -26.79 -15.55
C ALA A 56 -18.62 -27.07 -15.52
N ASP A 57 -19.06 -28.06 -14.75
CA ASP A 57 -20.48 -28.36 -14.55
C ASP A 57 -21.26 -27.22 -13.89
N CYS A 58 -20.62 -26.53 -12.93
CA CYS A 58 -21.19 -25.32 -12.32
C CYS A 58 -21.22 -24.16 -13.33
N ALA A 59 -20.14 -23.97 -14.12
CA ALA A 59 -20.05 -22.86 -15.07
C ALA A 59 -21.02 -22.97 -16.24
N TRP A 60 -21.42 -24.19 -16.64
CA TRP A 60 -22.28 -24.44 -17.80
C TRP A 60 -23.76 -24.66 -17.43
N SER A 61 -24.07 -24.74 -16.14
CA SER A 61 -25.45 -24.94 -15.67
C SER A 61 -26.21 -23.61 -15.60
N ASP A 62 -27.52 -23.68 -15.84
CA ASP A 62 -28.38 -22.52 -15.69
C ASP A 62 -28.56 -22.14 -14.22
N PHE A 63 -28.28 -20.89 -13.90
CA PHE A 63 -28.49 -20.32 -12.56
C PHE A 63 -30.00 -19.98 -12.40
N LYS A 64 -30.60 -20.46 -11.33
CA LYS A 64 -32.01 -20.21 -10.98
C LYS A 64 -32.20 -19.49 -9.62
N GLY A 65 -31.09 -19.09 -8.99
CA GLY A 65 -31.11 -18.44 -7.71
C GLY A 65 -31.28 -16.92 -7.79
N ASN A 66 -31.21 -16.27 -6.65
CA ASN A 66 -31.17 -14.80 -6.55
C ASN A 66 -29.72 -14.32 -6.54
N ILE A 67 -29.45 -13.21 -7.25
CA ILE A 67 -28.16 -12.55 -7.15
C ILE A 67 -28.07 -11.86 -5.79
N PRO A 68 -27.05 -12.16 -4.97
CA PRO A 68 -26.90 -11.57 -3.65
C PRO A 68 -26.63 -10.06 -3.75
N SER A 69 -27.06 -9.32 -2.75
CA SER A 69 -26.65 -7.92 -2.62
C SER A 69 -25.15 -7.83 -2.33
N PRO A 70 -24.44 -6.81 -2.86
CA PRO A 70 -23.04 -6.58 -2.52
C PRO A 70 -22.82 -6.48 -1.01
N LEU A 71 -21.76 -7.11 -0.51
CA LEU A 71 -21.36 -6.96 0.88
C LEU A 71 -20.94 -5.51 1.16
N LYS A 72 -21.19 -5.04 2.38
CA LYS A 72 -20.81 -3.67 2.78
C LYS A 72 -19.30 -3.54 2.73
N LYS A 73 -18.83 -2.43 2.14
CA LYS A 73 -17.42 -2.06 2.19
C LYS A 73 -16.98 -1.90 3.65
N ILE A 74 -15.86 -2.49 3.99
CA ILE A 74 -15.21 -2.27 5.27
C ILE A 74 -14.44 -0.95 5.17
N GLU A 75 -14.73 -0.02 6.07
CA GLU A 75 -13.98 1.23 6.15
C GLU A 75 -12.58 0.96 6.72
N PRO A 76 -11.54 1.64 6.19
CA PRO A 76 -10.19 1.52 6.72
C PRO A 76 -10.12 1.87 8.21
N ALA A 77 -9.23 1.20 8.95
CA ALA A 77 -8.97 1.55 10.33
C ALA A 77 -8.43 2.98 10.45
N LYS A 78 -8.79 3.67 11.54
CA LYS A 78 -8.28 5.02 11.80
C LYS A 78 -6.86 4.95 12.35
N ILE A 79 -6.08 6.00 12.10
CA ILE A 79 -4.78 6.20 12.73
C ILE A 79 -4.93 6.61 14.21
N ASP A 80 -3.86 6.46 14.97
CA ASP A 80 -3.75 7.11 16.29
C ASP A 80 -3.42 8.60 16.11
N GLY A 81 -4.43 9.46 16.24
CA GLY A 81 -4.28 10.91 16.09
C GLY A 81 -3.31 11.55 17.09
N SER A 82 -3.01 10.91 18.23
CA SER A 82 -2.05 11.41 19.20
C SER A 82 -0.59 11.39 18.67
N LEU A 83 -0.34 10.63 17.61
CA LEU A 83 0.97 10.54 16.95
C LEU A 83 1.21 11.69 15.95
N VAL A 84 0.18 12.46 15.56
CA VAL A 84 0.30 13.52 14.54
C VAL A 84 1.27 14.63 14.96
N PRO A 85 1.18 15.25 16.15
CA PRO A 85 2.12 16.27 16.56
C PRO A 85 3.56 15.76 16.61
N LYS A 86 3.77 14.55 17.16
CA LYS A 86 5.10 13.92 17.21
C LYS A 86 5.65 13.66 15.80
N SER A 87 4.79 13.31 14.84
CA SER A 87 5.21 13.13 13.43
C SER A 87 5.70 14.44 12.83
N ILE A 88 5.02 15.55 13.09
CA ILE A 88 5.46 16.89 12.63
C ILE A 88 6.80 17.26 13.26
N ASP A 89 7.02 16.99 14.54
CA ASP A 89 8.31 17.26 15.20
C ASP A 89 9.46 16.46 14.57
N ILE A 90 9.19 15.20 14.14
CA ILE A 90 10.16 14.39 13.43
C ILE A 90 10.40 14.94 12.02
N LEU A 91 9.34 15.34 11.30
CA LEU A 91 9.46 15.88 9.94
C LEU A 91 10.14 17.25 9.87
N LYS A 92 10.16 18.02 10.95
CA LYS A 92 10.92 19.30 11.06
C LYS A 92 12.41 19.10 11.28
N LYS A 93 12.89 17.88 11.55
CA LYS A 93 14.33 17.63 11.65
C LYS A 93 14.99 17.80 10.28
N GLU A 94 16.25 18.23 10.29
CA GLU A 94 17.05 18.30 9.07
C GLU A 94 17.17 16.92 8.43
N ASN A 95 17.09 16.84 7.09
CA ASN A 95 17.13 15.59 6.32
C ASN A 95 16.06 14.54 6.69
N SER A 96 14.92 14.97 7.19
CA SER A 96 13.79 14.08 7.44
C SER A 96 13.08 13.67 6.14
N ILE A 97 12.36 12.54 6.19
CA ILE A 97 11.57 12.02 5.07
C ILE A 97 10.13 11.73 5.49
N LEU A 98 9.20 12.09 4.62
CA LEU A 98 7.83 11.59 4.60
C LEU A 98 7.77 10.46 3.56
N PHE A 99 7.68 9.22 4.03
CA PHE A 99 7.71 8.03 3.19
C PHE A 99 6.28 7.56 2.93
N ILE A 100 5.86 7.59 1.66
CA ILE A 100 4.49 7.26 1.25
C ILE A 100 4.55 6.04 0.33
N GLY A 101 3.74 5.02 0.62
CA GLY A 101 3.71 3.80 -0.19
C GLY A 101 2.30 3.30 -0.51
N GLY A 102 2.25 2.15 -1.17
CA GLY A 102 1.03 1.43 -1.48
C GLY A 102 0.03 2.25 -2.30
N LYS A 103 -1.23 2.22 -1.90
CA LYS A 103 -2.35 2.89 -2.57
C LYS A 103 -2.38 4.41 -2.38
N PHE A 104 -1.52 4.98 -1.53
CA PHE A 104 -1.52 6.41 -1.18
C PHE A 104 -0.67 7.28 -2.12
N LEU A 105 -0.17 6.74 -3.23
CA LEU A 105 0.53 7.50 -4.27
C LEU A 105 -0.43 8.14 -5.29
N THR A 106 -1.58 8.59 -4.81
CA THR A 106 -2.60 9.31 -5.58
C THR A 106 -2.25 10.80 -5.68
N GLU A 107 -2.87 11.50 -6.63
CA GLU A 107 -2.66 12.94 -6.79
C GLU A 107 -3.00 13.74 -5.51
N GLU A 108 -4.11 13.41 -4.87
CA GLU A 108 -4.56 14.07 -3.63
C GLU A 108 -3.55 13.87 -2.50
N CYS A 109 -3.13 12.63 -2.25
CA CYS A 109 -2.15 12.31 -1.21
C CYS A 109 -0.79 12.99 -1.48
N ILE A 110 -0.33 13.00 -2.72
CA ILE A 110 0.94 13.63 -3.10
C ILE A 110 0.87 15.17 -2.92
N LYS A 111 -0.27 15.80 -3.21
CA LYS A 111 -0.48 17.23 -2.95
C LYS A 111 -0.44 17.56 -1.46
N LEU A 112 -1.10 16.74 -0.60
CA LEU A 112 -1.01 16.89 0.86
C LEU A 112 0.42 16.71 1.36
N ALA A 113 1.13 15.70 0.85
CA ALA A 113 2.54 15.50 1.16
C ALA A 113 3.42 16.71 0.78
N ALA A 114 3.13 17.37 -0.33
CA ALA A 114 3.84 18.58 -0.76
C ALA A 114 3.54 19.79 0.15
N ILE A 115 2.33 19.91 0.68
CA ILE A 115 2.01 20.92 1.70
C ILE A 115 2.84 20.66 2.96
N ILE A 116 2.86 19.41 3.44
CA ILE A 116 3.64 18.99 4.62
C ILE A 116 5.13 19.24 4.40
N SER A 117 5.66 18.83 3.24
CA SER A 117 7.06 19.07 2.85
C SER A 117 7.40 20.56 2.81
N SER A 118 6.49 21.40 2.28
CA SER A 118 6.68 22.86 2.24
C SER A 118 6.74 23.49 3.62
N ALA A 119 5.99 22.95 4.58
CA ALA A 119 5.93 23.44 5.96
C ALA A 119 7.11 22.95 6.83
N THR A 120 7.57 21.73 6.58
CA THR A 120 8.56 21.06 7.45
C THR A 120 9.97 21.01 6.85
N GLY A 121 10.09 21.10 5.53
CA GLY A 121 11.36 20.91 4.81
C GLY A 121 11.69 19.44 4.53
N CYS A 122 10.84 18.47 4.91
CA CYS A 122 11.08 17.05 4.67
C CYS A 122 11.05 16.71 3.17
N ARG A 123 11.80 15.67 2.78
CA ARG A 123 11.72 15.07 1.44
C ARG A 123 10.49 14.16 1.36
N ILE A 124 9.90 14.04 0.17
CA ILE A 124 8.81 13.09 -0.09
C ILE A 124 9.41 11.89 -0.81
N VAL A 125 9.36 10.71 -0.20
CA VAL A 125 10.05 9.51 -0.69
C VAL A 125 9.05 8.36 -0.80
N THR A 126 9.28 7.44 -1.74
CA THR A 126 8.52 6.19 -1.90
C THR A 126 9.42 5.00 -2.17
N ASP A 127 8.82 3.80 -2.13
CA ASP A 127 9.50 2.54 -2.39
C ASP A 127 10.14 2.45 -3.78
N THR A 128 11.13 1.57 -3.92
CA THR A 128 11.76 1.22 -5.20
C THR A 128 10.73 0.70 -6.21
N PHE A 129 9.82 -0.16 -5.76
CA PHE A 129 8.79 -0.76 -6.59
C PHE A 129 7.41 -0.32 -6.11
N VAL A 130 6.74 0.44 -6.93
CA VAL A 130 5.37 0.89 -6.68
C VAL A 130 4.45 0.39 -7.79
N SER A 131 3.28 -0.09 -7.41
CA SER A 131 2.29 -0.58 -8.38
C SER A 131 1.74 0.55 -9.25
N ARG A 132 1.61 1.76 -8.68
CA ARG A 132 1.09 2.94 -9.37
C ARG A 132 1.48 4.20 -8.63
N ILE A 133 1.89 5.22 -9.37
CA ILE A 133 2.16 6.57 -8.85
C ILE A 133 1.67 7.63 -9.84
N ARG A 134 1.09 8.71 -9.36
CA ARG A 134 0.77 9.89 -10.17
C ARG A 134 2.00 10.76 -10.31
N ARG A 135 2.41 11.01 -11.56
CA ARG A 135 3.57 11.84 -11.92
C ARG A 135 3.25 12.73 -13.13
N GLY A 136 4.03 13.77 -13.32
CA GLY A 136 4.02 14.60 -14.49
C GLY A 136 3.95 16.10 -14.19
N ALA A 137 3.92 16.90 -15.24
CA ALA A 137 3.86 18.35 -15.15
C ALA A 137 2.69 18.82 -14.28
N GLY A 138 2.95 19.77 -13.41
CA GLY A 138 1.97 20.31 -12.48
C GLY A 138 1.76 19.48 -11.19
N LEU A 139 2.39 18.31 -11.05
CA LEU A 139 2.33 17.49 -9.84
C LEU A 139 3.62 17.60 -9.02
N PRO A 140 3.52 17.47 -7.68
CA PRO A 140 4.70 17.43 -6.82
C PRO A 140 5.61 16.24 -7.15
N MET A 141 6.92 16.45 -7.01
CA MET A 141 7.89 15.39 -7.19
C MET A 141 7.91 14.48 -5.96
N VAL A 142 7.89 13.18 -6.21
CA VAL A 142 8.12 12.13 -5.21
C VAL A 142 9.40 11.42 -5.60
N GLU A 143 10.38 11.41 -4.70
CA GLU A 143 11.64 10.72 -4.89
C GLU A 143 11.43 9.21 -4.68
N GLN A 144 12.13 8.39 -5.43
CA GLN A 144 12.00 6.93 -5.36
C GLN A 144 13.32 6.33 -4.89
N VAL A 145 13.24 5.43 -3.90
CA VAL A 145 14.42 4.71 -3.40
C VAL A 145 15.06 3.96 -4.57
N PRO A 146 16.37 4.14 -4.81
CA PRO A 146 17.08 3.45 -5.87
C PRO A 146 17.10 1.93 -5.68
N TYR A 147 17.16 1.18 -6.78
CA TYR A 147 17.17 -0.28 -6.76
C TYR A 147 18.44 -0.89 -6.18
N PHE A 148 19.63 -0.37 -6.59
CA PHE A 148 20.89 -0.91 -6.13
C PHE A 148 21.18 -0.46 -4.69
N SER A 149 21.54 -1.43 -3.84
CA SER A 149 21.73 -1.23 -2.39
C SER A 149 22.68 -0.07 -2.09
N GLU A 150 23.84 -0.02 -2.78
CA GLU A 150 24.84 1.03 -2.58
C GLU A 150 24.29 2.43 -2.88
N VAL A 151 23.48 2.55 -3.94
CA VAL A 151 22.87 3.82 -4.32
C VAL A 151 21.75 4.19 -3.36
N ALA A 152 20.99 3.20 -2.88
CA ALA A 152 19.93 3.41 -1.89
C ALA A 152 20.50 3.80 -0.52
N GLU A 153 21.59 3.17 -0.08
CA GLU A 153 22.33 3.54 1.13
C GLU A 153 22.80 5.00 1.05
N GLU A 154 23.44 5.39 -0.06
CA GLU A 154 23.89 6.77 -0.29
C GLU A 154 22.73 7.76 -0.32
N PHE A 155 21.60 7.39 -0.95
CA PHE A 155 20.38 8.20 -1.05
C PHE A 155 19.75 8.48 0.31
N LEU A 156 19.84 7.54 1.27
CA LEU A 156 19.23 7.59 2.60
C LEU A 156 20.21 7.91 3.74
N LYS A 157 21.51 7.95 3.49
CA LYS A 157 22.58 7.99 4.51
C LYS A 157 22.47 9.08 5.58
N ASN A 158 21.85 10.22 5.23
CA ASN A 158 21.72 11.36 6.13
C ASN A 158 20.32 11.48 6.75
N THR A 159 19.45 10.47 6.58
CA THR A 159 18.08 10.53 7.08
C THR A 159 18.06 10.52 8.61
N SER A 160 17.63 11.62 9.23
CA SER A 160 17.55 11.78 10.68
C SER A 160 16.19 11.38 11.25
N GLY A 161 15.12 11.51 10.46
CA GLY A 161 13.76 11.18 10.85
C GLY A 161 12.94 10.67 9.66
N ALA A 162 12.08 9.69 9.91
CA ALA A 162 11.23 9.09 8.88
C ALA A 162 9.83 8.82 9.41
N ILE A 163 8.82 9.34 8.71
CA ILE A 163 7.41 9.05 8.96
C ILE A 163 6.89 8.19 7.81
N PHE A 164 6.26 7.06 8.15
CA PHE A 164 5.73 6.10 7.17
C PHE A 164 4.21 6.18 7.07
N ILE A 165 3.71 6.22 5.82
CA ILE A 165 2.29 6.20 5.45
C ILE A 165 2.10 5.07 4.42
N GLY A 166 1.47 3.97 4.82
CA GLY A 166 1.16 2.84 3.94
C GLY A 166 2.38 2.07 3.42
N SER A 167 3.53 2.20 4.07
CA SER A 167 4.77 1.49 3.76
C SER A 167 5.54 1.14 5.01
N ASN A 168 6.54 0.30 4.86
CA ASN A 168 7.50 -0.08 5.91
C ASN A 168 8.88 0.53 5.64
N PRO A 169 9.77 0.56 6.64
CA PRO A 169 11.15 0.97 6.42
C PRO A 169 11.81 0.18 5.28
N PRO A 170 12.51 0.86 4.35
CA PRO A 170 13.04 0.21 3.16
C PRO A 170 14.15 -0.77 3.51
N VAL A 171 14.13 -1.91 2.82
CA VAL A 171 15.14 -2.96 2.93
C VAL A 171 15.81 -3.23 1.58
N SER A 172 17.05 -3.74 1.61
CA SER A 172 17.74 -4.19 0.40
C SER A 172 16.93 -5.26 -0.32
N PHE A 173 16.85 -5.18 -1.64
CA PHE A 173 16.09 -6.14 -2.45
C PHE A 173 16.66 -7.55 -2.35
N PHE A 174 17.98 -7.68 -2.24
CA PHE A 174 18.66 -8.94 -2.01
C PHE A 174 19.47 -8.89 -0.70
N ALA A 175 19.63 -10.04 -0.05
CA ALA A 175 20.56 -10.21 1.06
C ALA A 175 22.00 -10.32 0.50
N TYR A 176 22.71 -9.20 0.49
CA TYR A 176 24.10 -9.16 0.05
C TYR A 176 25.06 -9.52 1.20
N PRO A 177 26.13 -10.29 0.93
CA PRO A 177 27.17 -10.54 1.93
C PRO A 177 27.79 -9.22 2.45
N ASN A 178 27.92 -9.10 3.77
CA ASN A 178 28.51 -7.94 4.45
C ASN A 178 27.78 -6.60 4.22
N LYS A 179 26.50 -6.62 3.83
CA LYS A 179 25.65 -5.43 3.70
C LYS A 179 24.51 -5.45 4.71
N LYS A 180 24.12 -4.29 5.19
CA LYS A 180 22.91 -4.14 6.00
C LYS A 180 21.66 -4.41 5.15
N SER A 181 20.69 -5.08 5.74
CA SER A 181 19.37 -5.25 5.10
C SER A 181 18.52 -4.00 5.21
N TYR A 182 18.51 -3.32 6.36
CA TYR A 182 17.84 -2.03 6.52
C TYR A 182 18.68 -0.92 5.92
N LEU A 183 18.04 -0.06 5.10
CA LEU A 183 18.71 0.99 4.33
C LEU A 183 18.76 2.34 5.05
N LEU A 184 17.93 2.53 6.07
CA LEU A 184 18.00 3.72 6.91
C LEU A 184 19.17 3.62 7.91
N PRO A 185 19.81 4.75 8.29
CA PRO A 185 20.77 4.80 9.38
C PRO A 185 20.16 4.29 10.70
N ASP A 186 20.99 3.64 11.53
CA ASP A 186 20.54 3.06 12.80
C ASP A 186 19.98 4.10 13.78
N GLU A 187 20.49 5.34 13.70
CA GLU A 187 20.10 6.49 14.50
C GLU A 187 18.84 7.21 14.02
N THR A 188 18.29 6.81 12.86
CA THR A 188 17.07 7.43 12.30
C THR A 188 15.89 7.27 13.25
N THR A 189 15.24 8.37 13.60
CA THR A 189 13.99 8.33 14.37
C THR A 189 12.85 7.89 13.46
N ILE A 190 12.35 6.68 13.63
CA ILE A 190 11.30 6.08 12.79
C ILE A 190 9.96 6.12 13.54
N LEU A 191 8.88 6.52 12.84
CA LEU A 191 7.51 6.41 13.31
C LEU A 191 6.60 5.95 12.15
N ASN A 192 5.91 4.84 12.35
CA ASN A 192 4.85 4.41 11.45
C ASN A 192 3.54 5.06 11.91
N LEU A 193 3.10 6.11 11.19
CA LEU A 193 1.87 6.83 11.50
C LEU A 193 0.64 6.11 10.94
N CYS A 194 0.80 5.45 9.79
CA CYS A 194 -0.31 4.81 9.09
C CYS A 194 0.16 3.52 8.43
N SER A 195 -0.39 2.38 8.88
CA SER A 195 -0.17 1.09 8.24
C SER A 195 -0.99 0.96 6.94
N PRO A 196 -0.70 -0.03 6.07
CA PRO A 196 -1.45 -0.23 4.82
C PRO A 196 -2.96 -0.46 5.00
N GLU A 197 -3.40 -0.96 6.17
CA GLU A 197 -4.80 -1.24 6.51
C GLU A 197 -5.57 0.00 6.98
N GLN A 198 -4.84 1.07 7.29
CA GLN A 198 -5.41 2.32 7.81
C GLN A 198 -5.70 3.32 6.70
N ASP A 199 -6.37 4.43 7.06
CA ASP A 199 -6.68 5.52 6.14
C ASP A 199 -5.52 6.51 6.02
N GLY A 200 -4.65 6.29 5.02
CA GLY A 200 -3.51 7.18 4.77
C GLY A 200 -3.88 8.54 4.21
N LEU A 201 -5.06 8.69 3.57
CA LEU A 201 -5.54 10.00 3.13
C LEU A 201 -5.88 10.86 4.36
N LEU A 202 -6.63 10.31 5.31
CA LEU A 202 -6.93 10.99 6.57
C LEU A 202 -5.66 11.26 7.40
N ALA A 203 -4.68 10.35 7.37
CA ALA A 203 -3.38 10.57 8.02
C ALA A 203 -2.64 11.79 7.43
N LEU A 204 -2.57 11.88 6.10
CA LEU A 204 -1.94 13.01 5.41
C LEU A 204 -2.73 14.31 5.61
N GLN A 205 -4.06 14.24 5.65
CA GLN A 205 -4.90 15.40 5.96
C GLN A 205 -4.60 15.91 7.37
N ALA A 206 -4.58 15.03 8.36
CA ALA A 206 -4.27 15.39 9.75
C ALA A 206 -2.87 16.02 9.89
N LEU A 207 -1.85 15.48 9.19
CA LEU A 207 -0.53 16.10 9.16
C LEU A 207 -0.54 17.48 8.49
N SER A 208 -1.27 17.63 7.40
CA SER A 208 -1.41 18.90 6.68
C SER A 208 -2.10 19.96 7.53
N ASP A 209 -3.17 19.59 8.25
CA ASP A 209 -3.91 20.48 9.14
C ASP A 209 -3.03 20.95 10.31
N GLU A 210 -2.21 20.06 10.88
CA GLU A 210 -1.24 20.38 11.94
C GLU A 210 -0.14 21.33 11.45
N CYS A 211 0.17 21.32 10.14
CA CYS A 211 1.10 22.29 9.52
C CYS A 211 0.49 23.70 9.34
N GLY A 212 -0.79 23.89 9.59
CA GLY A 212 -1.48 25.16 9.40
C GLY A 212 -1.69 25.52 7.92
N ASN A 213 -1.85 26.82 7.63
CA ASN A 213 -2.16 27.33 6.27
C ASN A 213 -0.97 27.33 5.32
N SER A 214 -0.16 26.28 5.28
CA SER A 214 0.96 26.15 4.36
C SER A 214 0.47 25.92 2.92
N THR A 215 1.18 26.47 1.94
CA THR A 215 0.91 26.26 0.52
C THR A 215 2.06 25.49 -0.12
N ILE A 216 1.79 24.82 -1.23
CA ILE A 216 2.82 24.03 -1.93
C ILE A 216 3.92 24.96 -2.47
N ASN A 217 5.15 24.68 -2.09
CA ASN A 217 6.32 25.35 -2.66
C ASN A 217 6.44 25.00 -4.15
N LYS A 218 6.50 26.02 -5.01
CA LYS A 218 6.60 25.84 -6.46
C LYS A 218 7.80 25.01 -6.91
N ASN A 219 8.88 25.00 -6.15
CA ASN A 219 10.07 24.19 -6.44
C ASN A 219 9.84 22.66 -6.30
N LEU A 220 8.76 22.25 -5.63
CA LEU A 220 8.37 20.84 -5.53
C LEU A 220 7.56 20.38 -6.75
N ILE A 221 7.07 21.28 -7.58
CA ILE A 221 6.22 20.97 -8.73
C ILE A 221 7.10 20.62 -9.93
N GLN A 222 6.76 19.53 -10.61
CA GLN A 222 7.40 19.10 -11.85
C GLN A 222 6.98 20.02 -13.01
N ASN A 223 7.94 20.42 -13.84
CA ASN A 223 7.72 21.22 -15.06
C ASN A 223 7.30 20.34 -16.24
#